data_5ee4db5e88c646c38c2df0eba081de70
#
_entry.id   5ee4db5e88c646c38c2df0eba081de70
#
_cell.length_a   1.000
_cell.length_b   1.000
_cell.length_c   1.000
_cell.angle_alpha   90.00
_cell.angle_beta   90.00
_cell.angle_gamma   90.00
#
_symmetry.space_group_name_H-M   'P 1'
#
loop_
_entity.id
_entity.type
_entity.pdbx_description
1 polymer ?
#
loop_
_entity_poly.entity_id
_entity_poly.type
_entity_poly.pdbx_seq_one_letter_code
_entity_poly.pdbx_strand_id
1 'polypeptide(L)'
;MSRRLLVVLIVLGVLATGGGVAGGLLLARDPGGDPAVAGPTTIPETSVTPTSEPASSTSSTSTSSSTTSTTTGVSVQARVAERLEDGVVVHYEASEPVAAVLQWGFGGPSGHQLRFPGPAAQGSIKLAMAQTTRPVSMRVTGQSADGRTGSSDIMSARRLLRRVVLEVQELVLDIPNGTGGIATAFRGTTFTPLGPGLAGPQAVSEPYAFPSSVLDAGERSGPLALRFFHQVRPNPTRTRVVNLSVPFPQSGQSALNRNVSAIGLTAHLRLRVTVTVS
;
A
#
# COMPACT_ATOMS: atom_id res chain seq x y z
N MET A 1 39.99 -18.53 15.33
CA MET A 1 39.34 -17.44 14.56
C MET A 1 38.00 -17.10 15.20
N SER A 2 37.82 -15.85 15.61
CA SER A 2 36.64 -15.43 16.35
C SER A 2 35.42 -15.33 15.42
N ARG A 3 34.22 -15.79 15.87
CA ARG A 3 32.95 -15.73 15.12
C ARG A 3 32.61 -14.32 14.58
N ARG A 4 33.14 -13.28 15.21
CA ARG A 4 32.99 -11.87 14.77
C ARG A 4 33.73 -11.54 13.48
N LEU A 5 34.80 -12.22 13.19
CA LEU A 5 35.62 -12.01 11.96
C LEU A 5 34.94 -12.64 10.74
N LEU A 6 34.19 -13.73 10.93
CA LEU A 6 33.45 -14.40 9.86
C LEU A 6 32.27 -13.56 9.36
N VAL A 7 31.55 -12.87 10.27
CA VAL A 7 30.40 -12.01 9.92
C VAL A 7 30.85 -10.78 9.13
N VAL A 8 32.02 -10.20 9.47
CA VAL A 8 32.58 -9.05 8.74
C VAL A 8 33.03 -9.43 7.34
N LEU A 9 33.58 -10.64 7.13
CA LEU A 9 33.97 -11.11 5.81
C LEU A 9 32.78 -11.41 4.89
N ILE A 10 31.64 -11.88 5.43
CA ILE A 10 30.41 -12.12 4.66
C ILE A 10 29.77 -10.78 4.23
N VAL A 11 29.78 -9.75 5.09
CA VAL A 11 29.24 -8.42 4.76
C VAL A 11 30.08 -7.70 3.72
N LEU A 12 31.42 -7.86 3.75
CA LEU A 12 32.33 -7.28 2.75
C LEU A 12 32.24 -8.00 1.40
N GLY A 13 31.94 -9.31 1.39
CA GLY A 13 31.78 -10.09 0.14
C GLY A 13 30.50 -9.72 -0.64
N VAL A 14 29.44 -9.27 0.04
CA VAL A 14 28.17 -8.86 -0.59
C VAL A 14 28.24 -7.45 -1.20
N LEU A 15 29.13 -6.58 -0.68
CA LEU A 15 29.29 -5.21 -1.21
C LEU A 15 30.21 -5.13 -2.44
N ALA A 16 31.00 -6.17 -2.74
CA ALA A 16 31.91 -6.15 -3.88
C ALA A 16 31.32 -6.65 -5.21
N THR A 17 30.11 -7.24 -5.20
CA THR A 17 29.42 -7.74 -6.41
C THR A 17 28.30 -6.85 -6.95
N GLY A 18 28.09 -5.67 -6.37
CA GLY A 18 27.02 -4.73 -6.70
C GLY A 18 27.41 -3.53 -7.57
N GLY A 19 28.53 -3.56 -8.27
CA GLY A 19 28.96 -2.42 -9.09
C GLY A 19 29.38 -2.83 -10.49
N GLY A 20 28.52 -2.53 -11.47
CA GLY A 20 28.92 -2.50 -12.87
C GLY A 20 28.00 -3.26 -13.82
N VAL A 21 27.11 -2.57 -14.51
CA VAL A 21 27.00 -2.53 -15.97
C VAL A 21 26.04 -1.37 -16.32
N ALA A 22 26.62 -0.23 -16.60
CA ALA A 22 26.01 0.78 -17.44
C ALA A 22 26.68 0.66 -18.82
N GLY A 23 25.88 0.62 -19.89
CA GLY A 23 26.39 0.87 -21.22
C GLY A 23 26.15 -0.26 -22.22
N GLY A 24 25.37 0.02 -23.25
CA GLY A 24 25.32 -0.81 -24.45
C GLY A 24 23.97 -0.80 -25.15
N LEU A 25 23.57 0.36 -25.66
CA LEU A 25 22.55 0.48 -26.69
C LEU A 25 23.18 0.07 -28.03
N LEU A 26 22.79 -1.05 -28.61
CA LEU A 26 23.04 -1.35 -30.01
C LEU A 26 21.80 -2.00 -30.62
N LEU A 27 21.25 -1.23 -31.56
CA LEU A 27 20.22 -1.59 -32.51
C LEU A 27 20.70 -2.75 -33.40
N ALA A 28 19.99 -3.88 -33.33
CA ALA A 28 19.96 -4.83 -34.42
C ALA A 28 18.51 -5.04 -34.85
N ARG A 29 18.22 -4.52 -36.00
CA ARG A 29 16.98 -4.64 -36.76
C ARG A 29 17.11 -5.90 -37.60
N ASP A 30 16.23 -6.85 -37.39
CA ASP A 30 16.05 -7.97 -38.30
C ASP A 30 14.57 -8.14 -38.65
N PRO A 31 14.22 -8.16 -39.95
CA PRO A 31 12.83 -8.23 -40.37
C PRO A 31 12.43 -9.65 -40.70
N GLY A 32 11.28 -10.08 -40.22
CA GLY A 32 10.60 -11.22 -40.80
C GLY A 32 10.32 -12.37 -39.85
N GLY A 33 9.13 -12.38 -39.32
CA GLY A 33 8.56 -13.50 -38.56
C GLY A 33 7.12 -13.16 -38.24
N ASP A 34 6.16 -13.70 -39.02
CA ASP A 34 4.73 -13.57 -38.75
C ASP A 34 4.37 -13.95 -37.33
N PRO A 35 3.60 -13.13 -36.60
CA PRO A 35 3.04 -13.56 -35.33
C PRO A 35 1.85 -14.50 -35.57
N ALA A 36 2.03 -15.76 -35.24
CA ALA A 36 0.91 -16.69 -35.09
C ALA A 36 -0.06 -16.09 -34.05
N VAL A 37 -1.25 -15.75 -34.50
CA VAL A 37 -2.38 -15.31 -33.70
C VAL A 37 -2.79 -16.47 -32.81
N ALA A 38 -2.35 -16.46 -31.55
CA ALA A 38 -2.91 -17.32 -30.53
C ALA A 38 -4.27 -16.74 -30.12
N GLY A 39 -5.33 -17.44 -30.45
CA GLY A 39 -6.70 -17.10 -30.08
C GLY A 39 -6.88 -16.95 -28.56
N PRO A 40 -7.86 -16.15 -28.12
CA PRO A 40 -8.14 -15.96 -26.70
C PRO A 40 -8.67 -17.26 -26.09
N THR A 41 -7.90 -17.83 -25.18
CA THR A 41 -8.38 -18.93 -24.33
C THR A 41 -9.39 -18.34 -23.34
N THR A 42 -10.66 -18.56 -23.62
CA THR A 42 -11.77 -18.21 -22.72
C THR A 42 -11.69 -19.12 -21.49
N ILE A 43 -11.28 -18.55 -20.36
CA ILE A 43 -11.35 -19.21 -19.06
C ILE A 43 -12.80 -19.08 -18.58
N PRO A 44 -13.49 -20.17 -18.17
CA PRO A 44 -14.81 -20.05 -17.57
C PRO A 44 -14.69 -19.28 -16.25
N GLU A 45 -15.29 -18.12 -16.21
CA GLU A 45 -15.44 -17.27 -15.03
C GLU A 45 -16.49 -17.94 -14.14
N THR A 46 -16.05 -18.60 -13.07
CA THR A 46 -16.97 -19.06 -12.04
C THR A 46 -17.38 -17.82 -11.23
N SER A 47 -18.54 -17.29 -11.60
CA SER A 47 -19.21 -16.20 -10.90
C SER A 47 -19.59 -16.67 -9.50
N VAL A 48 -18.81 -16.28 -8.51
CA VAL A 48 -19.20 -16.35 -7.10
C VAL A 48 -19.90 -15.04 -6.79
N THR A 49 -21.21 -15.10 -6.65
CA THR A 49 -22.04 -13.95 -6.23
C THR A 49 -21.56 -13.49 -4.85
N PRO A 50 -21.07 -12.26 -4.69
CA PRO A 50 -20.82 -11.73 -3.35
C PRO A 50 -22.17 -11.39 -2.72
N THR A 51 -22.51 -12.06 -1.64
CA THR A 51 -23.57 -11.63 -0.74
C THR A 51 -23.14 -10.30 -0.14
N SER A 52 -23.76 -9.24 -0.61
CA SER A 52 -23.57 -7.89 -0.10
C SER A 52 -24.29 -7.77 1.24
N GLU A 53 -23.60 -7.97 2.33
CA GLU A 53 -24.02 -7.49 3.64
C GLU A 53 -23.64 -6.00 3.72
N PRO A 54 -24.58 -5.09 4.07
CA PRO A 54 -24.27 -3.67 4.13
C PRO A 54 -23.30 -3.42 5.28
N ALA A 55 -22.03 -3.16 4.96
CA ALA A 55 -21.06 -2.71 5.93
C ALA A 55 -21.50 -1.35 6.49
N SER A 56 -21.99 -1.35 7.73
CA SER A 56 -22.15 -0.15 8.53
C SER A 56 -20.82 0.55 8.63
N SER A 57 -20.70 1.69 7.93
CA SER A 57 -19.58 2.60 8.06
C SER A 57 -19.61 3.20 9.47
N THR A 58 -18.86 2.62 10.40
CA THR A 58 -18.60 3.22 11.70
C THR A 58 -17.71 4.43 11.50
N SER A 59 -18.31 5.60 11.32
CA SER A 59 -17.64 6.89 11.42
C SER A 59 -17.16 7.06 12.85
N SER A 60 -15.89 6.83 13.10
CA SER A 60 -15.27 7.14 14.39
C SER A 60 -15.18 8.65 14.53
N THR A 61 -16.20 9.27 15.14
CA THR A 61 -16.22 10.68 15.49
C THR A 61 -15.30 10.90 16.69
N SER A 62 -14.04 11.24 16.42
CA SER A 62 -13.13 11.69 17.48
C SER A 62 -13.51 13.12 17.86
N THR A 63 -14.26 13.28 18.94
CA THR A 63 -14.60 14.57 19.52
C THR A 63 -13.38 15.10 20.28
N SER A 64 -12.60 15.96 19.63
CA SER A 64 -11.57 16.76 20.32
C SER A 64 -12.24 17.99 20.88
N SER A 65 -12.39 18.04 22.21
CA SER A 65 -12.93 19.21 22.93
C SER A 65 -11.91 20.33 22.90
N SER A 66 -12.28 21.48 22.33
CA SER A 66 -11.45 22.69 22.24
C SER A 66 -11.77 23.63 23.40
N THR A 67 -10.76 24.03 24.18
CA THR A 67 -10.87 25.03 25.24
C THR A 67 -10.76 26.44 24.62
N THR A 68 -11.67 27.33 24.96
CA THR A 68 -11.80 28.67 24.37
C THR A 68 -10.95 29.69 25.11
N SER A 69 -10.04 30.36 24.44
CA SER A 69 -9.31 31.53 24.95
C SER A 69 -10.03 32.81 24.54
N THR A 70 -10.53 33.56 25.51
CA THR A 70 -11.30 34.80 25.30
C THR A 70 -10.35 36.00 25.22
N THR A 71 -10.07 36.48 24.03
CA THR A 71 -9.52 37.79 23.73
C THR A 71 -10.60 38.59 22.97
N THR A 72 -10.59 39.96 23.05
CA THR A 72 -11.54 40.88 22.38
C THR A 72 -11.56 40.74 20.83
N GLY A 73 -11.36 39.58 20.29
CA GLY A 73 -11.30 39.21 18.91
C GLY A 73 -12.46 38.32 18.50
N VAL A 74 -12.44 37.90 17.25
CA VAL A 74 -13.38 36.91 16.72
C VAL A 74 -13.10 35.55 17.36
N SER A 75 -14.14 34.88 17.87
CA SER A 75 -13.98 33.48 18.30
C SER A 75 -13.98 32.58 17.07
N VAL A 76 -12.93 31.74 16.93
CA VAL A 76 -12.83 30.73 15.87
C VAL A 76 -12.60 29.38 16.51
N GLN A 77 -13.46 28.42 16.19
CA GLN A 77 -13.32 27.01 16.56
C GLN A 77 -13.08 26.18 15.31
N ALA A 78 -12.27 25.14 15.39
CA ALA A 78 -12.06 24.24 14.28
C ALA A 78 -11.94 22.79 14.75
N ARG A 79 -12.36 21.88 13.87
CA ARG A 79 -12.28 20.44 14.12
C ARG A 79 -11.98 19.66 12.85
N VAL A 80 -11.43 18.48 13.00
CA VAL A 80 -11.38 17.51 11.91
C VAL A 80 -12.76 16.87 11.81
N ALA A 81 -13.49 17.19 10.74
CA ALA A 81 -14.83 16.69 10.51
C ALA A 81 -14.79 15.25 9.96
N GLU A 82 -13.81 14.94 9.10
CA GLU A 82 -13.70 13.65 8.45
C GLU A 82 -12.22 13.32 8.15
N ARG A 83 -11.90 12.03 8.24
CA ARG A 83 -10.61 11.50 7.81
C ARG A 83 -10.83 10.62 6.59
N LEU A 84 -10.10 10.93 5.50
CA LEU A 84 -10.16 10.25 4.21
C LEU A 84 -8.84 9.53 3.92
N GLU A 85 -8.83 8.57 3.00
CA GLU A 85 -7.60 7.89 2.56
C GLU A 85 -6.58 8.87 1.94
N ASP A 86 -7.06 9.94 1.32
CA ASP A 86 -6.23 10.93 0.62
C ASP A 86 -6.10 12.27 1.37
N GLY A 87 -6.67 12.38 2.58
CA GLY A 87 -6.59 13.62 3.33
C GLY A 87 -7.49 13.70 4.56
N VAL A 88 -7.78 14.93 4.98
CA VAL A 88 -8.72 15.22 6.06
C VAL A 88 -9.62 16.39 5.65
N VAL A 89 -10.86 16.40 6.13
CA VAL A 89 -11.77 17.53 6.01
C VAL A 89 -11.73 18.30 7.31
N VAL A 90 -11.38 19.57 7.24
CA VAL A 90 -11.37 20.50 8.37
C VAL A 90 -12.59 21.38 8.28
N HIS A 91 -13.34 21.44 9.36
CA HIS A 91 -14.49 22.34 9.54
C HIS A 91 -14.14 23.40 10.57
N TYR A 92 -14.59 24.65 10.32
CA TYR A 92 -14.52 25.72 11.30
C TYR A 92 -15.85 26.40 11.51
N GLU A 93 -15.99 26.99 12.69
CA GLU A 93 -17.11 27.86 13.09
C GLU A 93 -16.52 29.13 13.72
N ALA A 94 -17.09 30.28 13.39
CA ALA A 94 -16.69 31.59 13.92
C ALA A 94 -17.90 32.36 14.44
N SER A 95 -17.70 33.26 15.40
CA SER A 95 -18.75 34.09 15.99
C SER A 95 -19.35 35.08 14.99
N GLU A 96 -18.70 35.33 13.87
CA GLU A 96 -19.11 36.21 12.78
C GLU A 96 -18.45 35.81 11.46
N PRO A 97 -18.87 36.33 10.30
CA PRO A 97 -18.22 36.04 9.04
C PRO A 97 -16.76 36.47 9.02
N VAL A 98 -15.87 35.55 8.68
CA VAL A 98 -14.42 35.75 8.61
C VAL A 98 -13.82 35.24 7.30
N ALA A 99 -12.79 35.90 6.82
CA ALA A 99 -11.88 35.35 5.82
C ALA A 99 -10.95 34.33 6.53
N ALA A 100 -11.25 33.05 6.40
CA ALA A 100 -10.54 31.99 7.13
C ALA A 100 -9.40 31.38 6.33
N VAL A 101 -8.32 31.04 7.04
CA VAL A 101 -7.14 30.38 6.49
C VAL A 101 -6.78 29.20 7.38
N LEU A 102 -6.65 28.01 6.78
CA LEU A 102 -6.05 26.85 7.41
C LEU A 102 -4.53 26.93 7.28
N GLN A 103 -3.85 27.01 8.40
CA GLN A 103 -2.40 26.87 8.48
C GLN A 103 -2.05 25.45 8.89
N TRP A 104 -1.04 24.82 8.26
CA TRP A 104 -0.69 23.46 8.58
C TRP A 104 0.80 23.16 8.34
N GLY A 105 1.30 22.11 9.00
CA GLY A 105 2.68 21.66 8.85
C GLY A 105 3.02 20.47 9.72
N PHE A 106 4.22 19.91 9.50
CA PHE A 106 4.78 18.85 10.33
C PHE A 106 5.49 19.46 11.54
N GLY A 107 5.02 19.13 12.75
CA GLY A 107 5.59 19.68 14.00
C GLY A 107 5.04 21.03 14.43
N GLY A 108 4.20 21.68 13.60
CA GLY A 108 3.52 22.94 13.92
C GLY A 108 2.73 23.47 12.72
N PRO A 109 1.73 24.35 12.93
CA PRO A 109 0.86 24.87 11.87
C PRO A 109 1.48 26.05 11.11
N SER A 110 2.76 26.03 10.77
CA SER A 110 3.48 27.20 10.23
C SER A 110 4.05 27.01 8.81
N GLY A 111 3.95 25.83 8.22
CA GLY A 111 4.63 25.55 6.94
C GLY A 111 3.83 25.93 5.70
N HIS A 112 2.52 25.78 5.73
CA HIS A 112 1.64 25.92 4.57
C HIS A 112 0.32 26.58 4.93
N GLN A 113 -0.35 27.15 3.91
CA GLN A 113 -1.65 27.80 4.06
C GLN A 113 -2.62 27.37 2.98
N LEU A 114 -3.88 27.24 3.37
CA LEU A 114 -4.99 26.96 2.46
C LEU A 114 -6.17 27.85 2.86
N ARG A 115 -6.72 28.61 1.91
CA ARG A 115 -7.82 29.55 2.16
C ARG A 115 -9.15 28.86 2.01
N PHE A 116 -10.07 29.11 2.95
CA PHE A 116 -11.47 28.72 2.80
C PHE A 116 -12.15 29.61 1.76
N PRO A 117 -13.22 29.11 1.10
CA PRO A 117 -13.99 29.92 0.16
C PRO A 117 -14.70 31.07 0.87
N GLY A 118 -14.43 32.31 0.43
CA GLY A 118 -15.13 33.54 0.87
C GLY A 118 -15.11 33.82 2.38
N PRO A 119 -15.56 34.99 2.79
CA PRO A 119 -15.87 35.26 4.18
C PRO A 119 -17.15 34.55 4.61
N ALA A 120 -17.09 33.73 5.67
CA ALA A 120 -18.27 33.02 6.21
C ALA A 120 -18.10 32.78 7.71
N ALA A 121 -19.21 32.58 8.42
CA ALA A 121 -19.21 32.22 9.83
C ALA A 121 -18.89 30.73 10.05
N GLN A 122 -18.93 29.92 9.01
CA GLN A 122 -18.55 28.52 9.03
C GLN A 122 -18.05 28.07 7.65
N GLY A 123 -17.24 27.04 7.62
CA GLY A 123 -16.76 26.50 6.36
C GLY A 123 -16.03 25.17 6.53
N SER A 124 -15.92 24.44 5.42
CA SER A 124 -15.18 23.19 5.37
C SER A 124 -14.20 23.20 4.22
N ILE A 125 -13.03 22.60 4.43
CA ILE A 125 -12.00 22.47 3.41
C ILE A 125 -11.31 21.12 3.51
N LYS A 126 -10.99 20.52 2.37
CA LYS A 126 -10.21 19.28 2.31
C LYS A 126 -8.72 19.61 2.22
N LEU A 127 -7.97 19.12 3.19
CA LEU A 127 -6.51 19.13 3.14
C LEU A 127 -6.03 17.81 2.56
N ALA A 128 -5.46 17.85 1.35
CA ALA A 128 -4.91 16.67 0.68
C ALA A 128 -3.61 16.20 1.36
N MET A 129 -3.55 14.90 1.71
CA MET A 129 -2.44 14.27 2.45
C MET A 129 -2.08 12.90 1.88
N ALA A 130 -2.35 12.66 0.60
CA ALA A 130 -2.23 11.33 -0.01
C ALA A 130 -0.85 10.68 0.17
N GLN A 131 0.21 11.49 0.21
CA GLN A 131 1.60 11.03 0.24
C GLN A 131 2.24 10.98 1.65
N THR A 132 1.51 11.31 2.70
CA THR A 132 2.05 11.27 4.05
C THR A 132 1.29 10.31 4.96
N THR A 133 2.03 9.59 5.79
CA THR A 133 1.50 8.77 6.88
C THR A 133 1.65 9.44 8.25
N ARG A 134 2.37 10.58 8.29
CA ARG A 134 2.62 11.33 9.51
C ARG A 134 1.42 12.21 9.85
N PRO A 135 1.15 12.46 11.15
CA PRO A 135 0.16 13.44 11.55
C PRO A 135 0.66 14.85 11.16
N VAL A 136 -0.31 15.70 10.84
CA VAL A 136 -0.12 17.10 10.48
C VAL A 136 -0.77 17.96 11.55
N SER A 137 -0.06 18.96 12.04
CA SER A 137 -0.60 19.98 12.94
C SER A 137 -1.28 21.08 12.14
N MET A 138 -2.46 21.53 12.59
CA MET A 138 -3.32 22.45 11.86
C MET A 138 -3.89 23.49 12.81
N ARG A 139 -4.12 24.71 12.29
CA ARG A 139 -4.84 25.79 12.97
C ARG A 139 -5.64 26.57 11.95
N VAL A 140 -6.83 27.00 12.29
CA VAL A 140 -7.61 27.94 11.49
C VAL A 140 -7.46 29.33 12.08
N THR A 141 -7.12 30.32 11.25
CA THR A 141 -7.12 31.75 11.60
C THR A 141 -8.19 32.43 10.76
N GLY A 142 -8.95 33.34 11.36
CA GLY A 142 -9.99 34.10 10.69
C GLY A 142 -9.79 35.59 10.90
N GLN A 143 -10.10 36.40 9.88
CA GLN A 143 -10.14 37.85 9.96
C GLN A 143 -11.53 38.35 9.51
N SER A 144 -12.19 39.13 10.34
CA SER A 144 -13.47 39.78 10.02
C SER A 144 -13.28 41.01 9.11
N ALA A 145 -14.37 41.52 8.57
CA ALA A 145 -14.34 42.65 7.65
C ALA A 145 -13.80 43.95 8.31
N ASP A 146 -13.94 44.12 9.61
CA ASP A 146 -13.44 45.23 10.40
C ASP A 146 -12.00 45.00 10.91
N GLY A 147 -11.33 43.94 10.46
CA GLY A 147 -9.93 43.65 10.75
C GLY A 147 -9.67 42.90 12.06
N ARG A 148 -10.68 42.57 12.84
CA ARG A 148 -10.55 41.72 14.03
C ARG A 148 -10.09 40.32 13.64
N THR A 149 -9.22 39.72 14.41
CA THR A 149 -8.68 38.37 14.12
C THR A 149 -8.98 37.42 15.25
N GLY A 150 -9.08 36.14 14.89
CA GLY A 150 -9.21 35.03 15.83
C GLY A 150 -8.51 33.79 15.32
N SER A 151 -8.22 32.84 16.21
CA SER A 151 -7.62 31.59 15.83
C SER A 151 -8.16 30.43 16.67
N SER A 152 -8.29 29.26 16.06
CA SER A 152 -8.61 28.05 16.78
C SER A 152 -7.40 27.53 17.56
N ASP A 153 -7.64 26.56 18.43
CA ASP A 153 -6.59 25.73 18.98
C ASP A 153 -5.86 24.93 17.88
N ILE A 154 -4.66 24.47 18.22
CA ILE A 154 -3.91 23.58 17.33
C ILE A 154 -4.51 22.19 17.41
N MET A 155 -4.95 21.68 16.27
CA MET A 155 -5.41 20.32 16.11
C MET A 155 -4.37 19.49 15.36
N SER A 156 -4.37 18.18 15.57
CA SER A 156 -3.49 17.27 14.85
C SER A 156 -4.30 16.12 14.27
N ALA A 157 -4.07 15.82 13.01
CA ALA A 157 -4.69 14.67 12.35
C ALA A 157 -3.79 14.02 11.32
N ARG A 158 -4.09 12.77 11.02
CA ARG A 158 -3.55 12.03 9.88
C ARG A 158 -4.68 11.53 9.01
N ARG A 159 -4.42 11.28 7.73
CA ARG A 159 -5.37 10.58 6.85
C ARG A 159 -5.72 9.19 7.37
N LEU A 160 -6.77 8.60 6.85
CA LEU A 160 -7.02 7.17 7.08
C LEU A 160 -5.89 6.35 6.45
N LEU A 161 -5.29 5.48 7.25
CA LEU A 161 -4.27 4.55 6.78
C LEU A 161 -4.88 3.17 6.63
N ARG A 162 -4.79 2.62 5.44
CA ARG A 162 -5.10 1.22 5.18
C ARG A 162 -3.80 0.42 5.20
N ARG A 163 -3.79 -0.66 5.94
CA ARG A 163 -2.66 -1.60 6.01
C ARG A 163 -3.10 -2.94 5.48
N VAL A 164 -2.28 -3.55 4.63
CA VAL A 164 -2.52 -4.87 4.09
C VAL A 164 -1.53 -5.87 4.66
N VAL A 165 -2.04 -7.04 5.02
CA VAL A 165 -1.25 -8.26 5.26
C VAL A 165 -1.72 -9.29 4.25
N LEU A 166 -0.79 -9.85 3.49
CA LEU A 166 -1.01 -10.99 2.62
C LEU A 166 -0.43 -12.23 3.30
N GLU A 167 -1.23 -13.26 3.39
CA GLU A 167 -0.85 -14.54 3.94
C GLU A 167 -1.04 -15.62 2.86
N VAL A 168 0.01 -16.37 2.60
CA VAL A 168 -0.08 -17.63 1.85
C VAL A 168 -0.49 -18.68 2.86
N GLN A 169 -1.73 -19.12 2.81
CA GLN A 169 -2.26 -20.15 3.72
C GLN A 169 -1.84 -21.54 3.30
N GLU A 170 -1.79 -21.75 1.99
CA GLU A 170 -1.42 -23.01 1.39
C GLU A 170 -0.80 -22.74 0.01
N LEU A 171 0.26 -23.42 -0.29
CA LEU A 171 0.85 -23.51 -1.61
C LEU A 171 1.11 -24.98 -1.91
N VAL A 172 0.47 -25.51 -2.93
CA VAL A 172 0.79 -26.84 -3.49
C VAL A 172 1.51 -26.60 -4.81
N LEU A 173 2.71 -27.16 -4.95
CA LEU A 173 3.49 -27.08 -6.18
C LEU A 173 3.55 -28.46 -6.83
N ASP A 174 2.94 -28.58 -8.02
CA ASP A 174 3.01 -29.79 -8.84
C ASP A 174 4.31 -29.79 -9.65
N ILE A 175 5.11 -30.83 -9.43
CA ILE A 175 6.40 -31.03 -10.08
C ILE A 175 6.34 -32.35 -10.85
N PRO A 176 5.97 -32.34 -12.13
CA PRO A 176 5.76 -33.57 -12.90
C PRO A 176 7.04 -34.39 -13.11
N ASN A 177 8.20 -33.73 -13.14
CA ASN A 177 9.50 -34.36 -13.23
C ASN A 177 10.62 -33.46 -12.72
N GLY A 178 11.74 -34.05 -12.31
CA GLY A 178 12.90 -33.29 -11.81
C GLY A 178 12.74 -32.74 -10.41
N THR A 179 13.32 -31.57 -10.19
CA THR A 179 13.24 -30.81 -8.94
C THR A 179 12.71 -29.41 -9.24
N GLY A 180 11.91 -28.86 -8.35
CA GLY A 180 11.34 -27.54 -8.49
C GLY A 180 11.24 -26.79 -7.18
N GLY A 181 10.90 -25.52 -7.28
CA GLY A 181 10.68 -24.66 -6.12
C GLY A 181 10.02 -23.36 -6.53
N ILE A 182 9.55 -22.64 -5.53
CA ILE A 182 8.93 -21.34 -5.71
C ILE A 182 9.42 -20.39 -4.62
N ALA A 183 9.64 -19.14 -5.00
CA ALA A 183 9.84 -18.04 -4.08
C ALA A 183 8.84 -16.94 -4.37
N THR A 184 8.40 -16.23 -3.36
CA THR A 184 7.35 -15.20 -3.47
C THR A 184 7.85 -13.86 -2.95
N ALA A 185 7.38 -12.78 -3.57
CA ALA A 185 7.59 -11.42 -3.10
C ALA A 185 6.28 -10.64 -3.23
N PHE A 186 5.89 -9.92 -2.17
CA PHE A 186 4.70 -9.10 -2.15
C PHE A 186 5.07 -7.66 -1.86
N ARG A 187 4.68 -6.75 -2.77
CA ARG A 187 4.95 -5.30 -2.67
C ARG A 187 6.40 -4.92 -2.34
N GLY A 188 7.32 -5.82 -2.56
CA GLY A 188 8.73 -5.66 -2.25
C GLY A 188 9.60 -6.38 -3.27
N THR A 189 10.89 -6.19 -3.16
CA THR A 189 11.87 -6.79 -4.05
C THR A 189 12.47 -8.09 -3.51
N THR A 190 12.28 -8.38 -2.23
CA THR A 190 12.84 -9.56 -1.58
C THR A 190 11.95 -10.78 -1.81
N PHE A 191 12.49 -11.78 -2.50
CA PHE A 191 11.84 -13.07 -2.66
C PHE A 191 12.10 -13.96 -1.46
N THR A 192 11.03 -14.44 -0.84
CA THR A 192 11.08 -15.43 0.23
C THR A 192 10.80 -16.80 -0.36
N PRO A 193 11.72 -17.78 -0.22
CA PRO A 193 11.46 -19.16 -0.60
C PRO A 193 10.29 -19.73 0.22
N LEU A 194 9.34 -20.34 -0.45
CA LEU A 194 8.25 -21.08 0.20
C LEU A 194 8.60 -22.58 0.10
N GLY A 195 9.13 -23.12 1.20
CA GLY A 195 9.56 -24.51 1.32
C GLY A 195 11.01 -24.77 0.88
N PRO A 196 11.65 -25.81 1.43
CA PRO A 196 12.95 -26.31 0.98
C PRO A 196 12.82 -26.84 -0.46
N GLY A 197 13.91 -26.86 -1.22
CA GLY A 197 13.96 -27.39 -2.60
C GLY A 197 13.25 -28.74 -2.68
N LEU A 198 12.11 -28.75 -3.34
CA LEU A 198 11.12 -29.81 -3.24
C LEU A 198 11.37 -30.81 -4.36
N ALA A 199 11.49 -32.07 -4.01
CA ALA A 199 11.53 -33.19 -4.92
C ALA A 199 10.28 -34.05 -4.69
N GLY A 200 9.53 -34.32 -5.76
CA GLY A 200 8.33 -35.15 -5.69
C GLY A 200 7.16 -34.58 -6.48
N PRO A 201 6.10 -35.36 -6.69
CA PRO A 201 4.98 -34.94 -7.53
C PRO A 201 4.16 -33.77 -6.93
N GLN A 202 4.19 -33.63 -5.62
CA GLN A 202 3.53 -32.50 -4.93
C GLN A 202 4.32 -32.07 -3.71
N ALA A 203 4.47 -30.78 -3.58
CA ALA A 203 5.14 -30.16 -2.47
C ALA A 203 4.22 -29.11 -1.83
N VAL A 204 4.00 -29.21 -0.54
CA VAL A 204 3.15 -28.31 0.23
C VAL A 204 4.03 -27.41 1.10
N SER A 205 3.76 -26.11 1.11
CA SER A 205 4.44 -25.16 1.98
C SER A 205 3.67 -24.96 3.29
N GLU A 206 4.41 -24.61 4.33
CA GLU A 206 3.80 -24.07 5.55
C GLU A 206 3.18 -22.68 5.29
N PRO A 207 2.17 -22.28 6.06
CA PRO A 207 1.61 -20.93 5.98
C PRO A 207 2.68 -19.85 6.21
N TYR A 208 2.64 -18.81 5.38
CA TYR A 208 3.58 -17.70 5.47
C TYR A 208 2.85 -16.36 5.34
N ALA A 209 3.10 -15.44 6.27
CA ALA A 209 2.55 -14.09 6.24
C ALA A 209 3.63 -13.08 5.85
N PHE A 210 3.34 -12.27 4.85
CA PHE A 210 4.20 -11.14 4.48
C PHE A 210 4.09 -10.02 5.52
N PRO A 211 5.15 -9.24 5.72
CA PRO A 211 5.10 -8.05 6.58
C PRO A 211 3.97 -7.12 6.16
N SER A 212 3.32 -6.50 7.15
CA SER A 212 2.26 -5.54 6.86
C SER A 212 2.81 -4.32 6.12
N SER A 213 2.08 -3.83 5.12
CA SER A 213 2.43 -2.63 4.38
C SER A 213 1.26 -1.64 4.33
N VAL A 214 1.61 -0.34 4.32
CA VAL A 214 0.62 0.72 4.15
C VAL A 214 0.25 0.82 2.68
N LEU A 215 -1.05 0.92 2.40
CA LEU A 215 -1.57 1.14 1.06
C LEU A 215 -1.54 2.63 0.71
N ASP A 216 -1.28 2.92 -0.54
CA ASP A 216 -1.48 4.26 -1.06
C ASP A 216 -2.98 4.61 -1.12
N ALA A 217 -3.28 5.91 -1.14
CA ALA A 217 -4.66 6.36 -1.23
C ALA A 217 -5.30 5.86 -2.54
N GLY A 218 -6.43 5.16 -2.40
CA GLY A 218 -7.14 4.59 -3.54
C GLY A 218 -6.56 3.28 -4.09
N GLU A 219 -5.48 2.75 -3.53
CA GLU A 219 -4.91 1.48 -3.96
C GLU A 219 -5.85 0.31 -3.64
N ARG A 220 -6.24 -0.46 -4.67
CA ARG A 220 -7.21 -1.57 -4.57
C ARG A 220 -6.63 -2.93 -4.91
N SER A 221 -5.38 -2.99 -5.37
CA SER A 221 -4.67 -4.25 -5.63
C SER A 221 -3.16 -4.03 -5.59
N GLY A 222 -2.41 -5.12 -5.44
CA GLY A 222 -0.96 -5.07 -5.47
C GLY A 222 -0.34 -6.32 -6.08
N PRO A 223 0.91 -6.24 -6.54
CA PRO A 223 1.59 -7.36 -7.17
C PRO A 223 2.06 -8.38 -6.13
N LEU A 224 1.79 -9.65 -6.41
CA LEU A 224 2.46 -10.81 -5.82
C LEU A 224 3.31 -11.45 -6.91
N ALA A 225 4.62 -11.38 -6.78
CA ALA A 225 5.55 -11.99 -7.71
C ALA A 225 5.87 -13.42 -7.26
N LEU A 226 5.77 -14.36 -8.18
CA LEU A 226 6.10 -15.77 -7.99
C LEU A 226 7.29 -16.10 -8.87
N ARG A 227 8.41 -16.50 -8.28
CA ARG A 227 9.60 -16.96 -9.00
C ARG A 227 9.64 -18.48 -8.96
N PHE A 228 9.43 -19.10 -10.10
CA PHE A 228 9.53 -20.55 -10.28
C PHE A 228 10.97 -20.95 -10.61
N PHE A 229 11.39 -22.09 -10.06
CA PHE A 229 12.64 -22.75 -10.36
C PHE A 229 12.35 -24.19 -10.77
N HIS A 230 12.89 -24.64 -11.88
CA HIS A 230 12.70 -26.02 -12.35
C HIS A 230 13.96 -26.57 -12.96
N GLN A 231 14.37 -27.75 -12.51
CA GLN A 231 15.52 -28.48 -13.03
C GLN A 231 15.16 -29.91 -13.36
N VAL A 232 15.33 -30.29 -14.63
CA VAL A 232 15.24 -31.66 -15.11
C VAL A 232 16.63 -32.06 -15.58
N ARG A 233 17.32 -32.91 -14.81
CA ARG A 233 18.69 -33.35 -15.15
C ARG A 233 18.68 -34.07 -16.51
N PRO A 234 19.73 -33.86 -17.36
CA PRO A 234 20.96 -33.08 -17.14
C PRO A 234 20.87 -31.58 -17.45
N ASN A 235 19.67 -31.08 -17.77
CA ASN A 235 19.48 -29.69 -18.20
C ASN A 235 19.75 -28.67 -17.08
N PRO A 236 20.13 -27.42 -17.42
CA PRO A 236 20.31 -26.37 -16.44
C PRO A 236 18.97 -25.97 -15.79
N THR A 237 19.04 -25.39 -14.58
CA THR A 237 17.87 -24.85 -13.89
C THR A 237 17.21 -23.73 -14.70
N ARG A 238 15.93 -23.85 -14.98
CA ARG A 238 15.10 -22.79 -15.59
C ARG A 238 14.47 -21.95 -14.48
N THR A 239 14.35 -20.66 -14.74
CA THR A 239 13.72 -19.72 -13.79
C THR A 239 12.76 -18.82 -14.54
N ARG A 240 11.58 -18.57 -13.96
CA ARG A 240 10.59 -17.61 -14.49
C ARG A 240 9.87 -16.90 -13.35
N VAL A 241 9.66 -15.60 -13.53
CA VAL A 241 8.82 -14.79 -12.64
C VAL A 241 7.45 -14.58 -13.28
N VAL A 242 6.40 -14.79 -12.51
CA VAL A 242 5.01 -14.48 -12.87
C VAL A 242 4.45 -13.53 -11.83
N ASN A 243 3.82 -12.44 -12.28
CA ASN A 243 3.19 -11.47 -11.40
C ASN A 243 1.68 -11.68 -11.38
N LEU A 244 1.12 -11.80 -10.19
CA LEU A 244 -0.31 -11.85 -9.93
C LEU A 244 -0.77 -10.51 -9.37
N SER A 245 -1.92 -10.03 -9.80
CA SER A 245 -2.62 -8.93 -9.13
C SER A 245 -3.48 -9.51 -8.01
N VAL A 246 -3.21 -9.08 -6.79
CA VAL A 246 -3.96 -9.46 -5.59
C VAL A 246 -4.91 -8.32 -5.24
N PRO A 247 -6.23 -8.49 -5.32
CA PRO A 247 -7.20 -7.48 -4.95
C PRO A 247 -7.21 -7.26 -3.43
N PHE A 248 -7.41 -6.02 -3.01
CA PHE A 248 -7.50 -5.63 -1.61
C PHE A 248 -8.95 -5.28 -1.26
N PRO A 249 -9.56 -5.91 -0.25
CA PRO A 249 -10.86 -5.48 0.26
C PRO A 249 -10.76 -4.04 0.81
N GLN A 250 -11.87 -3.34 0.91
CA GLN A 250 -11.88 -2.00 1.51
C GLN A 250 -11.42 -2.07 2.98
N SER A 251 -11.94 -3.05 3.70
CA SER A 251 -11.56 -3.41 5.06
C SER A 251 -11.89 -4.89 5.29
N GLY A 252 -11.35 -5.48 6.36
CA GLY A 252 -11.63 -6.88 6.72
C GLY A 252 -10.76 -7.87 5.95
N GLN A 253 -11.28 -9.06 5.72
CA GLN A 253 -10.55 -10.16 5.13
C GLN A 253 -11.20 -10.65 3.83
N SER A 254 -10.37 -11.11 2.90
CA SER A 254 -10.79 -11.86 1.72
C SER A 254 -9.88 -13.06 1.51
N ALA A 255 -10.45 -14.13 0.96
CA ALA A 255 -9.71 -15.32 0.54
C ALA A 255 -9.64 -15.36 -0.98
N LEU A 256 -8.55 -15.88 -1.52
CA LEU A 256 -8.28 -15.93 -2.94
C LEU A 256 -7.60 -17.27 -3.28
N ASN A 257 -8.15 -18.01 -4.22
CA ASN A 257 -7.50 -19.20 -4.77
C ASN A 257 -6.95 -18.87 -6.16
N ARG A 258 -5.72 -19.26 -6.45
CA ARG A 258 -5.07 -19.03 -7.74
C ARG A 258 -4.26 -20.24 -8.17
N ASN A 259 -4.38 -20.56 -9.47
CA ASN A 259 -3.54 -21.55 -10.13
C ASN A 259 -2.61 -20.81 -11.09
N VAL A 260 -1.32 -21.08 -11.01
CA VAL A 260 -0.30 -20.42 -11.82
C VAL A 260 0.67 -21.44 -12.35
N SER A 261 0.83 -21.47 -13.66
CA SER A 261 1.76 -22.41 -14.31
C SER A 261 2.93 -21.66 -14.96
N ALA A 262 4.14 -22.15 -14.79
CA ALA A 262 5.34 -21.64 -15.42
C ALA A 262 6.39 -22.73 -15.53
N ILE A 263 7.14 -22.76 -16.63
CA ILE A 263 8.29 -23.65 -16.88
C ILE A 263 8.01 -25.15 -16.57
N GLY A 264 6.78 -25.61 -16.83
CA GLY A 264 6.36 -26.99 -16.57
C GLY A 264 5.99 -27.31 -15.11
N LEU A 265 5.88 -26.31 -14.26
CA LEU A 265 5.39 -26.43 -12.89
C LEU A 265 4.02 -25.75 -12.77
N THR A 266 3.17 -26.24 -11.87
CA THR A 266 1.90 -25.60 -11.53
C THR A 266 1.82 -25.38 -10.03
N ALA A 267 1.55 -24.13 -9.64
CA ALA A 267 1.35 -23.73 -8.25
C ALA A 267 -0.14 -23.47 -7.99
N HIS A 268 -0.69 -24.11 -6.98
CA HIS A 268 -2.02 -23.88 -6.45
C HIS A 268 -1.88 -23.09 -5.16
N LEU A 269 -2.34 -21.84 -5.14
CA LEU A 269 -2.20 -20.93 -4.00
C LEU A 269 -3.55 -20.69 -3.36
N ARG A 270 -3.58 -20.78 -2.04
CA ARG A 270 -4.66 -20.27 -1.20
C ARG A 270 -4.14 -19.08 -0.40
N LEU A 271 -4.67 -17.92 -0.70
CA LEU A 271 -4.23 -16.64 -0.13
C LEU A 271 -5.32 -16.07 0.79
N ARG A 272 -4.89 -15.42 1.87
CA ARG A 272 -5.73 -14.56 2.69
C ARG A 272 -5.18 -13.15 2.64
N VAL A 273 -6.05 -12.19 2.36
CA VAL A 273 -5.74 -10.76 2.36
C VAL A 273 -6.50 -10.12 3.50
N THR A 274 -5.80 -9.48 4.41
CA THR A 274 -6.40 -8.73 5.52
C THR A 274 -6.06 -7.26 5.36
N VAL A 275 -7.09 -6.40 5.34
CA VAL A 275 -6.93 -4.94 5.32
C VAL A 275 -7.51 -4.35 6.60
N THR A 276 -6.67 -3.64 7.35
CA THR A 276 -7.06 -2.88 8.54
C THR A 276 -7.03 -1.39 8.24
N VAL A 277 -7.98 -0.64 8.82
CA VAL A 277 -8.11 0.82 8.69
C VAL A 277 -7.86 1.45 10.05
N SER A 278 -7.01 2.51 10.11
CA SER A 278 -6.62 3.17 11.37
C SER A 278 -6.49 4.70 11.21
#